data_e2012e40ce4455dcbf9bd12061d13901
#
_entry.id   e2012e40ce4455dcbf9bd12061d13901
#
_cell.length_a   1.000
_cell.length_b   1.000
_cell.length_c   1.000
_cell.angle_alpha   90.00
_cell.angle_beta   90.00
_cell.angle_gamma   90.00
#
_symmetry.space_group_name_H-M   'P 1'
#
loop_
_entity.id
_entity.type
_entity.pdbx_description
1 polymer ?
#
loop_
_entity_poly.entity_id
_entity_poly.type
_entity_poly.pdbx_seq_one_letter_code
_entity_poly.pdbx_strand_id
1 'polypeptide(L)'
;MSVTFDTNEQGSEEWLAVRRGVITGSRFKDALDRKKNCDLSDKCLGYAYDLAREREGGTSPEKFQTQAMRVGTQEEPLARLHYEAETGELVDTAGFAYTEDRKFGVSVDGLIAHDGTWECKTMVSSATLFTAMVDEDISEYRQQCVGGLWLLHREWCDLTLWAPDLRFMHVIR
;
A
#
# COMPACT_ATOMS: atom_id res chain seq x y z
N MET A 1 7.53 12.94 -13.99
CA MET A 1 6.81 11.73 -14.49
C MET A 1 5.33 12.07 -14.42
N SER A 2 4.58 11.89 -15.51
CA SER A 2 3.14 12.17 -15.49
C SER A 2 2.39 10.99 -14.88
N VAL A 3 1.37 11.28 -14.08
CA VAL A 3 0.57 10.30 -13.34
C VAL A 3 -0.91 10.52 -13.65
N THR A 4 -1.61 9.43 -13.92
CA THR A 4 -3.06 9.41 -14.13
C THR A 4 -3.74 8.83 -12.90
N PHE A 5 -4.82 9.45 -12.46
CA PHE A 5 -5.66 8.94 -11.38
C PHE A 5 -6.88 8.22 -11.94
N ASP A 6 -7.11 7.01 -11.49
CA ASP A 6 -8.31 6.25 -11.73
C ASP A 6 -9.29 6.45 -10.58
N THR A 7 -10.54 6.69 -10.90
CA THR A 7 -11.60 7.01 -9.91
C THR A 7 -12.55 5.83 -9.65
N ASN A 8 -12.27 4.66 -10.21
CA ASN A 8 -13.08 3.48 -9.95
C ASN A 8 -12.97 3.07 -8.47
N GLU A 9 -14.05 2.55 -7.94
CA GLU A 9 -14.12 2.08 -6.57
C GLU A 9 -13.11 0.94 -6.33
N GLN A 10 -12.34 1.07 -5.27
CA GLN A 10 -11.33 0.08 -4.89
C GLN A 10 -11.99 -1.30 -4.68
N GLY A 11 -11.44 -2.30 -5.36
CA GLY A 11 -11.97 -3.67 -5.34
C GLY A 11 -13.00 -3.97 -6.43
N SER A 12 -13.48 -2.96 -7.19
CA SER A 12 -14.33 -3.20 -8.36
C SER A 12 -13.61 -3.94 -9.49
N GLU A 13 -14.34 -4.52 -10.43
CA GLU A 13 -13.75 -5.19 -11.59
C GLU A 13 -12.97 -4.21 -12.47
N GLU A 14 -13.48 -2.98 -12.62
CA GLU A 14 -12.85 -1.90 -13.36
C GLU A 14 -11.53 -1.49 -12.70
N TRP A 15 -11.52 -1.31 -11.38
CA TRP A 15 -10.31 -1.02 -10.63
C TRP A 15 -9.26 -2.12 -10.75
N LEU A 16 -9.68 -3.40 -10.66
CA LEU A 16 -8.80 -4.54 -10.89
C LEU A 16 -8.25 -4.57 -12.31
N ALA A 17 -9.07 -4.21 -13.31
CA ALA A 17 -8.66 -4.17 -14.71
C ALA A 17 -7.59 -3.11 -14.98
N VAL A 18 -7.73 -1.93 -14.38
CA VAL A 18 -6.71 -0.84 -14.51
C VAL A 18 -5.38 -1.23 -13.88
N ARG A 19 -5.38 -2.05 -12.84
CA ARG A 19 -4.17 -2.52 -12.13
C ARG A 19 -3.43 -3.66 -12.82
N ARG A 20 -4.04 -4.36 -13.77
CA ARG A 20 -3.42 -5.52 -14.47
C ARG A 20 -2.13 -5.12 -15.17
N GLY A 21 -1.08 -5.90 -14.95
CA GLY A 21 0.23 -5.70 -15.55
C GLY A 21 1.01 -4.50 -15.03
N VAL A 22 0.51 -3.84 -13.97
CA VAL A 22 1.15 -2.69 -13.33
C VAL A 22 1.90 -3.14 -12.08
N ILE A 23 3.13 -2.70 -11.88
CA ILE A 23 3.87 -2.91 -10.63
C ILE A 23 3.24 -2.02 -9.57
N THR A 24 2.55 -2.63 -8.59
CA THR A 24 1.75 -1.90 -7.61
C THR A 24 2.50 -1.64 -6.31
N GLY A 25 2.19 -0.52 -5.63
CA GLY A 25 2.83 -0.08 -4.39
C GLY A 25 2.92 -1.17 -3.31
N SER A 26 1.84 -1.92 -3.09
CA SER A 26 1.82 -3.04 -2.14
C SER A 26 2.75 -4.22 -2.50
N ARG A 27 3.28 -4.23 -3.73
CA ARG A 27 4.23 -5.25 -4.24
C ARG A 27 5.61 -4.67 -4.55
N PHE A 28 5.88 -3.39 -4.24
CA PHE A 28 7.20 -2.81 -4.46
C PHE A 28 8.29 -3.55 -3.67
N LYS A 29 7.98 -4.02 -2.46
CA LYS A 29 8.90 -4.86 -1.70
C LYS A 29 9.31 -6.13 -2.47
N ASP A 30 8.35 -6.82 -3.09
CA ASP A 30 8.63 -8.01 -3.89
C ASP A 30 9.40 -7.68 -5.17
N ALA A 31 9.04 -6.59 -5.85
CA ALA A 31 9.73 -6.13 -7.07
C ALA A 31 11.19 -5.72 -6.81
N LEU A 32 11.48 -5.21 -5.63
CA LEU A 32 12.82 -4.79 -5.22
C LEU A 32 13.62 -5.89 -4.53
N ASP A 33 13.00 -7.04 -4.23
CA ASP A 33 13.66 -8.10 -3.47
C ASP A 33 14.83 -8.74 -4.23
N ARG A 34 15.96 -8.91 -3.53
CA ARG A 34 17.23 -9.41 -4.10
C ARG A 34 17.84 -10.48 -3.20
N LYS A 35 18.55 -11.40 -3.80
CA LYS A 35 19.43 -12.36 -3.10
C LYS A 35 20.65 -11.65 -2.55
N LYS A 36 21.38 -12.30 -1.64
CA LYS A 36 22.61 -11.73 -1.04
C LYS A 36 23.70 -11.35 -2.06
N ASN A 37 23.72 -12.01 -3.22
CA ASN A 37 24.61 -11.73 -4.33
C ASN A 37 24.07 -10.65 -5.30
N CYS A 38 23.02 -9.92 -4.92
CA CYS A 38 22.33 -8.90 -5.70
C CYS A 38 21.52 -9.42 -6.92
N ASP A 39 21.46 -10.72 -7.16
CA ASP A 39 20.56 -11.29 -8.19
C ASP A 39 19.09 -11.14 -7.79
N LEU A 40 18.20 -11.24 -8.78
CA LEU A 40 16.75 -11.27 -8.55
C LEU A 40 16.38 -12.43 -7.64
N SER A 41 15.58 -12.17 -6.60
CA SER A 41 15.06 -13.23 -5.74
C SER A 41 13.94 -14.01 -6.43
N ASP A 42 13.60 -15.16 -5.87
CA ASP A 42 12.49 -15.96 -6.38
C ASP A 42 11.13 -15.24 -6.23
N LYS A 43 11.00 -14.37 -5.22
CA LYS A 43 9.83 -13.48 -5.05
C LYS A 43 9.74 -12.46 -6.17
N CYS A 44 10.86 -11.80 -6.48
CA CYS A 44 10.94 -10.83 -7.57
C CYS A 44 10.62 -11.48 -8.92
N LEU A 45 11.22 -12.64 -9.21
CA LEU A 45 10.97 -13.38 -10.44
C LEU A 45 9.53 -13.87 -10.54
N GLY A 46 8.97 -14.42 -9.46
CA GLY A 46 7.56 -14.85 -9.42
C GLY A 46 6.61 -13.69 -9.73
N TYR A 47 6.85 -12.53 -9.13
CA TYR A 47 6.06 -11.33 -9.41
C TYR A 47 6.21 -10.86 -10.87
N ALA A 48 7.42 -10.90 -11.42
CA ALA A 48 7.66 -10.56 -12.81
C ALA A 48 6.91 -11.50 -13.78
N TYR A 49 6.81 -12.79 -13.47
CA TYR A 49 6.02 -13.75 -14.26
C TYR A 49 4.52 -13.48 -14.17
N ASP A 50 4.00 -13.13 -12.98
CA ASP A 50 2.61 -12.70 -12.81
C ASP A 50 2.30 -11.50 -13.71
N LEU A 51 3.13 -10.46 -13.66
CA LEU A 51 2.98 -9.25 -14.47
C LEU A 51 3.07 -9.54 -15.99
N ALA A 52 4.01 -10.38 -16.42
CA ALA A 52 4.13 -10.78 -17.81
C ALA A 52 2.86 -11.48 -18.29
N ARG A 53 2.33 -12.42 -17.49
CA ARG A 53 1.08 -13.12 -17.80
C ARG A 53 -0.10 -12.15 -17.92
N GLU A 54 -0.22 -11.17 -17.00
CA GLU A 54 -1.29 -10.18 -17.03
C GLU A 54 -1.20 -9.28 -18.27
N ARG A 55 0.00 -8.90 -18.69
CA ARG A 55 0.24 -8.08 -19.89
C ARG A 55 -0.11 -8.80 -21.18
N GLU A 56 0.01 -10.14 -21.20
CA GLU A 56 -0.41 -11.00 -22.32
C GLU A 56 -1.91 -11.35 -22.27
N GLY A 57 -2.70 -10.68 -21.42
CA GLY A 57 -4.15 -10.87 -21.32
C GLY A 57 -4.58 -12.02 -20.43
N GLY A 58 -3.65 -12.67 -19.72
CA GLY A 58 -3.96 -13.65 -18.71
C GLY A 58 -4.36 -13.02 -17.38
N THR A 59 -4.73 -13.87 -16.43
CA THR A 59 -5.00 -13.46 -15.04
C THR A 59 -3.97 -14.08 -14.12
N SER A 60 -3.46 -13.31 -13.17
CA SER A 60 -2.71 -13.88 -12.06
C SER A 60 -3.64 -14.71 -11.18
N PRO A 61 -3.11 -15.75 -10.49
CA PRO A 61 -3.90 -16.50 -9.53
C PRO A 61 -4.58 -15.56 -8.54
N GLU A 62 -5.88 -15.77 -8.29
CA GLU A 62 -6.58 -15.03 -7.26
C GLU A 62 -5.84 -15.17 -5.94
N LYS A 63 -5.38 -14.04 -5.39
CA LYS A 63 -4.84 -14.03 -4.05
C LYS A 63 -6.01 -14.08 -3.09
N PHE A 64 -6.11 -15.16 -2.36
CA PHE A 64 -7.06 -15.25 -1.26
C PHE A 64 -6.89 -14.05 -0.34
N GLN A 65 -7.96 -13.28 -0.17
CA GLN A 65 -7.98 -12.22 0.80
C GLN A 65 -7.88 -12.84 2.19
N THR A 66 -6.79 -12.58 2.89
CA THR A 66 -6.59 -13.10 4.24
C THR A 66 -7.60 -12.48 5.20
N GLN A 67 -7.82 -13.12 6.36
CA GLN A 67 -8.65 -12.55 7.41
C GLN A 67 -8.12 -11.17 7.85
N ALA A 68 -6.81 -11.03 7.99
CA ALA A 68 -6.18 -9.75 8.34
C ALA A 68 -6.47 -8.65 7.30
N MET A 69 -6.45 -8.96 6.00
CA MET A 69 -6.80 -8.00 4.94
C MET A 69 -8.26 -7.57 5.02
N ARG A 70 -9.19 -8.51 5.31
CA ARG A 70 -10.61 -8.19 5.48
C ARG A 70 -10.85 -7.30 6.69
N VAL A 71 -10.23 -7.62 7.83
CA VAL A 71 -10.29 -6.78 9.03
C VAL A 71 -9.70 -5.40 8.72
N GLY A 72 -8.57 -5.32 8.00
CA GLY A 72 -7.97 -4.06 7.57
C GLY A 72 -8.96 -3.17 6.83
N THR A 73 -9.59 -3.69 5.78
CA THR A 73 -10.59 -2.93 4.99
C THR A 73 -11.79 -2.48 5.83
N GLN A 74 -12.23 -3.29 6.79
CA GLN A 74 -13.36 -2.94 7.68
C GLN A 74 -13.01 -1.87 8.71
N GLU A 75 -11.77 -1.88 9.21
CA GLU A 75 -11.30 -0.99 10.27
C GLU A 75 -10.72 0.34 9.76
N GLU A 76 -10.32 0.40 8.50
CA GLU A 76 -9.71 1.59 7.89
C GLU A 76 -10.53 2.89 8.08
N PRO A 77 -11.88 2.90 7.89
CA PRO A 77 -12.67 4.11 8.13
C PRO A 77 -12.63 4.59 9.58
N LEU A 78 -12.59 3.66 10.54
CA LEU A 78 -12.50 3.99 11.96
C LEU A 78 -11.10 4.49 12.33
N ALA A 79 -10.06 3.84 11.82
CA ALA A 79 -8.67 4.29 11.97
C ALA A 79 -8.47 5.71 11.43
N ARG A 80 -9.06 6.01 10.27
CA ARG A 80 -9.03 7.34 9.67
C ARG A 80 -9.69 8.39 10.56
N LEU A 81 -10.89 8.11 11.08
CA LEU A 81 -11.57 9.03 12.01
C LEU A 81 -10.74 9.32 13.25
N HIS A 82 -10.09 8.29 13.82
CA HIS A 82 -9.19 8.47 14.95
C HIS A 82 -7.96 9.30 14.59
N TYR A 83 -7.36 9.03 13.43
CA TYR A 83 -6.22 9.78 12.93
C TYR A 83 -6.56 11.27 12.76
N GLU A 84 -7.66 11.58 12.08
CA GLU A 84 -8.12 12.95 11.86
C GLU A 84 -8.42 13.67 13.18
N ALA A 85 -9.02 12.97 14.15
CA ALA A 85 -9.35 13.54 15.45
C ALA A 85 -8.11 13.83 16.31
N GLU A 86 -7.08 12.99 16.25
CA GLU A 86 -5.86 13.15 17.05
C GLU A 86 -4.87 14.13 16.45
N THR A 87 -4.73 14.14 15.12
CA THR A 87 -3.74 14.97 14.44
C THR A 87 -4.29 16.32 13.97
N GLY A 88 -5.59 16.42 13.74
CA GLY A 88 -6.23 17.56 13.08
C GLY A 88 -6.03 17.60 11.57
N GLU A 89 -5.30 16.65 11.01
CA GLU A 89 -5.11 16.52 9.55
C GLU A 89 -6.33 15.83 8.94
N LEU A 90 -6.83 16.35 7.82
CA LEU A 90 -7.91 15.73 7.06
C LEU A 90 -7.33 14.82 5.97
N VAL A 91 -7.91 13.64 5.83
CA VAL A 91 -7.49 12.64 4.85
C VAL A 91 -8.49 12.58 3.71
N ASP A 92 -8.07 12.99 2.52
CA ASP A 92 -8.85 12.85 1.31
C ASP A 92 -8.70 11.44 0.72
N THR A 93 -9.79 10.91 0.15
CA THR A 93 -9.74 9.61 -0.54
C THR A 93 -8.87 9.69 -1.78
N ALA A 94 -8.00 8.69 -1.96
CA ALA A 94 -7.19 8.54 -3.15
C ALA A 94 -7.71 7.39 -4.02
N GLY A 95 -7.73 7.60 -5.33
CA GLY A 95 -7.93 6.52 -6.29
C GLY A 95 -6.64 5.76 -6.58
N PHE A 96 -6.68 4.87 -7.58
CA PHE A 96 -5.46 4.24 -8.08
C PHE A 96 -4.71 5.23 -9.00
N ALA A 97 -3.49 5.57 -8.63
CA ALA A 97 -2.62 6.43 -9.43
C ALA A 97 -1.60 5.56 -10.17
N TYR A 98 -1.37 5.82 -11.46
CA TYR A 98 -0.43 5.06 -12.27
C TYR A 98 0.30 5.93 -13.29
N THR A 99 1.50 5.48 -13.71
CA THR A 99 2.31 6.15 -14.72
C THR A 99 1.70 6.01 -16.11
N GLU A 100 1.90 7.01 -16.99
CA GLU A 100 1.39 6.98 -18.38
C GLU A 100 1.82 5.73 -19.16
N ASP A 101 3.04 5.23 -18.92
CA ASP A 101 3.53 3.99 -19.52
C ASP A 101 2.98 2.72 -18.85
N ARG A 102 2.09 2.87 -17.86
CA ARG A 102 1.45 1.80 -17.10
C ARG A 102 2.41 0.80 -16.46
N LYS A 103 3.62 1.23 -16.13
CA LYS A 103 4.58 0.36 -15.45
C LYS A 103 4.40 0.32 -13.95
N PHE A 104 4.11 1.48 -13.35
CA PHE A 104 3.99 1.62 -11.89
C PHE A 104 2.67 2.22 -11.50
N GLY A 105 2.14 1.81 -10.34
CA GLY A 105 0.93 2.39 -9.79
C GLY A 105 0.84 2.19 -8.29
N VAL A 106 0.10 3.08 -7.62
CA VAL A 106 -0.15 3.05 -6.18
C VAL A 106 -1.61 3.33 -5.88
N SER A 107 -2.14 2.68 -4.85
CA SER A 107 -3.31 3.12 -4.11
C SER A 107 -2.81 3.41 -2.71
N VAL A 108 -2.69 4.67 -2.36
CA VAL A 108 -2.47 5.08 -0.97
C VAL A 108 -3.82 5.11 -0.28
N ASP A 109 -3.87 4.88 1.03
CA ASP A 109 -5.13 4.85 1.76
C ASP A 109 -5.72 6.27 1.90
N GLY A 110 -4.88 7.30 1.76
CA GLY A 110 -5.35 8.68 1.69
C GLY A 110 -4.29 9.71 1.30
N LEU A 111 -4.76 10.92 1.03
CA LEU A 111 -3.95 12.09 0.75
C LEU A 111 -4.16 13.12 1.86
N ILE A 112 -3.08 13.75 2.32
CA ILE A 112 -3.13 14.80 3.34
C ILE A 112 -2.60 16.09 2.73
N ALA A 113 -3.41 17.13 2.72
CA ALA A 113 -3.09 18.41 2.11
C ALA A 113 -2.50 18.25 0.68
N HIS A 114 -1.46 19.02 0.33
CA HIS A 114 -0.85 18.98 -1.01
C HIS A 114 0.41 18.10 -1.09
N ASP A 115 0.99 17.73 0.04
CA ASP A 115 2.35 17.16 0.13
C ASP A 115 2.44 15.86 0.96
N GLY A 116 1.36 15.47 1.66
CA GLY A 116 1.32 14.29 2.50
C GLY A 116 0.53 13.13 1.94
N THR A 117 0.86 11.91 2.37
CA THR A 117 0.07 10.69 2.16
C THR A 117 -0.22 10.02 3.50
N TRP A 118 -1.30 9.30 3.55
CA TRP A 118 -1.69 8.48 4.69
C TRP A 118 -1.70 7.01 4.28
N GLU A 119 -1.11 6.16 5.11
CA GLU A 119 -1.11 4.70 4.94
C GLU A 119 -1.49 4.07 6.27
N CYS A 120 -2.50 3.20 6.28
CA CYS A 120 -3.00 2.54 7.49
C CYS A 120 -2.68 1.05 7.49
N LYS A 121 -2.23 0.56 8.63
CA LYS A 121 -1.99 -0.87 8.86
C LYS A 121 -2.71 -1.33 10.11
N THR A 122 -3.70 -2.19 9.91
CA THR A 122 -4.44 -2.78 11.04
C THR A 122 -3.62 -3.88 11.69
N MET A 123 -3.30 -3.69 12.96
CA MET A 123 -2.45 -4.56 13.77
C MET A 123 -3.31 -5.58 14.53
N VAL A 124 -3.47 -6.76 13.95
CA VAL A 124 -4.20 -7.88 14.59
C VAL A 124 -3.28 -8.86 15.32
N SER A 125 -1.96 -8.66 15.23
CA SER A 125 -0.94 -9.49 15.85
C SER A 125 -0.10 -8.67 16.81
N SER A 126 -0.04 -9.08 18.07
CA SER A 126 0.82 -8.44 19.10
C SER A 126 2.29 -8.46 18.71
N ALA A 127 2.77 -9.53 18.06
CA ALA A 127 4.16 -9.63 17.61
C ALA A 127 4.48 -8.58 16.54
N THR A 128 3.59 -8.40 15.55
CA THR A 128 3.78 -7.39 14.49
C THR A 128 3.73 -5.97 15.06
N LEU A 129 2.80 -5.72 16.00
CA LEU A 129 2.70 -4.43 16.66
C LEU A 129 3.96 -4.13 17.49
N PHE A 130 4.45 -5.13 18.27
CA PHE A 130 5.67 -5.00 19.05
C PHE A 130 6.88 -4.69 18.16
N THR A 131 7.08 -5.45 17.08
CA THR A 131 8.16 -5.23 16.13
C THR A 131 8.15 -3.80 15.57
N ALA A 132 6.99 -3.32 15.15
CA ALA A 132 6.88 -1.98 14.59
C ALA A 132 7.08 -0.87 15.60
N MET A 133 6.61 -1.04 16.86
CA MET A 133 6.63 0.02 17.89
C MET A 133 7.87 0.01 18.77
N VAL A 134 8.35 -1.17 19.13
CA VAL A 134 9.43 -1.34 20.12
C VAL A 134 10.78 -1.53 19.42
N ASP A 135 10.79 -2.34 18.37
CA ASP A 135 12.00 -2.56 17.56
C ASP A 135 12.17 -1.49 16.46
N GLU A 136 11.17 -0.61 16.29
CA GLU A 136 11.13 0.44 15.26
C GLU A 136 11.29 -0.12 13.83
N ASP A 137 10.96 -1.41 13.64
CA ASP A 137 11.09 -2.08 12.35
C ASP A 137 9.81 -1.95 11.52
N ILE A 138 9.83 -0.99 10.61
CA ILE A 138 8.78 -0.76 9.61
C ILE A 138 9.18 -1.25 8.21
N SER A 139 10.22 -2.08 8.10
CA SER A 139 10.75 -2.57 6.82
C SER A 139 9.71 -3.25 5.95
N GLU A 140 8.64 -3.81 6.55
CA GLU A 140 7.52 -4.42 5.84
C GLU A 140 6.72 -3.39 5.02
N TYR A 141 6.56 -2.17 5.51
CA TYR A 141 5.70 -1.13 4.95
C TYR A 141 6.46 -0.05 4.18
N ARG A 142 7.76 0.08 4.47
CA ARG A 142 8.60 1.17 3.97
C ARG A 142 8.55 1.35 2.45
N GLN A 143 8.65 0.27 1.69
CA GLN A 143 8.66 0.34 0.23
C GLN A 143 7.32 0.80 -0.34
N GLN A 144 6.21 0.47 0.32
CA GLN A 144 4.89 0.94 -0.06
C GLN A 144 4.77 2.44 0.18
N CYS A 145 5.12 2.92 1.39
CA CYS A 145 5.08 4.35 1.73
C CYS A 145 5.98 5.18 0.81
N VAL A 146 7.27 4.83 0.70
CA VAL A 146 8.24 5.54 -0.16
C VAL A 146 7.83 5.49 -1.63
N GLY A 147 7.30 4.36 -2.09
CA GLY A 147 6.80 4.22 -3.45
C GLY A 147 5.59 5.10 -3.74
N GLY A 148 4.69 5.27 -2.77
CA GLY A 148 3.59 6.23 -2.82
C GLY A 148 4.09 7.66 -2.98
N LEU A 149 5.01 8.08 -2.12
CA LEU A 149 5.65 9.41 -2.18
C LEU A 149 6.31 9.66 -3.53
N TRP A 150 7.13 8.70 -3.99
CA TRP A 150 7.83 8.80 -5.27
C TRP A 150 6.88 8.98 -6.45
N LEU A 151 5.82 8.17 -6.54
CA LEU A 151 4.92 8.18 -7.68
C LEU A 151 4.00 9.39 -7.66
N LEU A 152 3.53 9.80 -6.48
CA LEU A 152 2.60 10.93 -6.31
C LEU A 152 3.30 12.28 -6.16
N HIS A 153 4.64 12.32 -6.18
CA HIS A 153 5.43 13.53 -5.92
C HIS A 153 5.05 14.20 -4.60
N ARG A 154 4.87 13.39 -3.54
CA ARG A 154 4.56 13.84 -2.18
C ARG A 154 5.82 13.80 -1.33
N GLU A 155 5.86 14.59 -0.25
CA GLU A 155 7.07 14.81 0.55
C GLU A 155 7.14 13.92 1.78
N TRP A 156 5.99 13.57 2.38
CA TRP A 156 5.92 12.80 3.62
C TRP A 156 4.74 11.83 3.63
N CYS A 157 4.84 10.82 4.49
CA CYS A 157 3.82 9.80 4.68
C CYS A 157 3.61 9.54 6.16
N ASP A 158 2.38 9.64 6.64
CA ASP A 158 2.01 9.15 7.95
C ASP A 158 1.59 7.68 7.86
N LEU A 159 2.44 6.81 8.36
CA LEU A 159 2.13 5.40 8.55
C LEU A 159 1.40 5.24 9.88
N THR A 160 0.12 4.94 9.81
CA THR A 160 -0.73 4.71 10.97
C THR A 160 -0.82 3.23 11.29
N LEU A 161 -0.39 2.84 12.48
CA LEU A 161 -0.56 1.50 13.03
C LEU A 161 -1.82 1.51 13.91
N TRP A 162 -2.88 0.83 13.47
CA TRP A 162 -4.17 0.77 14.14
C TRP A 162 -4.40 -0.59 14.78
N ALA A 163 -4.58 -0.64 16.10
CA ALA A 163 -4.94 -1.84 16.86
C ALA A 163 -6.39 -1.71 17.37
N PRO A 164 -7.38 -2.27 16.64
CA PRO A 164 -8.80 -2.00 16.91
C PRO A 164 -9.29 -2.54 18.26
N ASP A 165 -8.81 -3.69 18.70
CA ASP A 165 -9.15 -4.31 19.97
C ASP A 165 -8.65 -3.52 21.18
N LEU A 166 -7.58 -2.76 21.02
CA LEU A 166 -7.00 -1.87 22.02
C LEU A 166 -7.50 -0.42 21.86
N ARG A 167 -8.21 -0.09 20.77
CA ARG A 167 -8.51 1.29 20.35
C ARG A 167 -7.27 2.17 20.40
N PHE A 168 -6.17 1.62 19.93
CA PHE A 168 -4.85 2.24 20.01
C PHE A 168 -4.34 2.55 18.61
N MET A 169 -3.77 3.75 18.49
CA MET A 169 -3.14 4.22 17.27
C MET A 169 -1.71 4.70 17.55
N HIS A 170 -0.81 4.41 16.63
CA HIS A 170 0.55 4.95 16.62
C HIS A 170 0.88 5.44 15.22
N VAL A 171 1.35 6.68 15.10
CA VAL A 171 1.68 7.31 13.81
C VAL A 171 3.19 7.48 13.71
N ILE A 172 3.74 7.08 12.56
CA ILE A 172 5.16 7.20 12.21
C ILE A 172 5.25 8.03 10.93
N ARG A 173 5.96 9.15 10.99
CA ARG A 173 6.22 10.03 9.84
C ARG A 173 7.60 9.82 9.27
#